data_3f9838fdfc28043276e558b460623365
#
_entry.id   3f9838fdfc28043276e558b460623365
#
_cell.length_a   1.000
_cell.length_b   1.000
_cell.length_c   1.000
_cell.angle_alpha   90.00
_cell.angle_beta   90.00
_cell.angle_gamma   90.00
#
_symmetry.space_group_name_H-M   'P 1'
#
loop_
_entity.id
_entity.type
_entity.pdbx_description
1 polymer ?
#
loop_
_entity_poly.entity_id
_entity_poly.type
_entity_poly.pdbx_seq_one_letter_code
_entity_poly.pdbx_strand_id
1 'polypeptide(L)'
;MSQSRRSSHIVRDINIVPLIDLVLTVLFFYMIVSPMMSRGLDVNLPRSEANTIKSEDRIVITVTRQQEVFVEKERVAANKLGSVLASIRKTKPKINVYLRADKNAPYGAVVQVMDTVKRAGIDRLGMVTEAASPGGESAR
;
A
#
# COMPACT_ATOMS: atom_id res chain seq x y z
N MET A 1 39.31 -65.91 -31.71
CA MET A 1 38.17 -65.55 -30.81
C MET A 1 38.12 -64.01 -30.66
N SER A 2 37.30 -63.41 -31.46
CA SER A 2 37.19 -61.97 -31.55
C SER A 2 35.93 -61.55 -30.76
N GLN A 3 36.12 -60.98 -29.57
CA GLN A 3 35.03 -60.43 -28.80
C GLN A 3 34.70 -59.03 -29.30
N SER A 4 33.64 -58.92 -30.05
CA SER A 4 33.03 -57.66 -30.43
C SER A 4 32.48 -56.96 -29.19
N ARG A 5 33.15 -55.92 -28.71
CA ARG A 5 32.63 -54.98 -27.70
C ARG A 5 31.48 -54.19 -28.35
N ARG A 6 30.27 -54.58 -28.03
CA ARG A 6 29.09 -53.72 -28.27
C ARG A 6 29.21 -52.51 -27.36
N SER A 7 29.66 -51.41 -27.93
CA SER A 7 29.50 -50.10 -27.33
C SER A 7 27.99 -49.74 -27.33
N SER A 8 27.36 -49.87 -26.21
CA SER A 8 26.01 -49.35 -26.03
C SER A 8 26.08 -47.83 -26.03
N HIS A 9 25.79 -47.25 -27.17
CA HIS A 9 25.50 -45.83 -27.27
C HIS A 9 24.22 -45.59 -26.49
N ILE A 10 24.34 -45.20 -25.23
CA ILE A 10 23.25 -44.61 -24.48
C ILE A 10 23.08 -43.20 -25.05
N VAL A 11 22.29 -43.10 -26.08
CA VAL A 11 21.85 -41.82 -26.59
C VAL A 11 20.86 -41.30 -25.55
N ARG A 12 21.36 -40.45 -24.66
CA ARG A 12 20.53 -39.66 -23.76
C ARG A 12 20.01 -38.46 -24.54
N ASP A 13 19.09 -38.70 -25.42
CA ASP A 13 18.35 -37.63 -26.05
C ASP A 13 17.43 -37.04 -24.96
N ILE A 14 17.82 -35.86 -24.48
CA ILE A 14 16.97 -35.09 -23.59
C ILE A 14 15.78 -34.61 -24.42
N ASN A 15 14.62 -35.15 -24.12
CA ASN A 15 13.41 -34.68 -24.76
C ASN A 15 13.07 -33.28 -24.21
N ILE A 16 13.22 -32.27 -25.09
CA ILE A 16 13.01 -30.86 -24.75
C ILE A 16 11.52 -30.54 -24.55
N VAL A 17 10.62 -31.34 -25.13
CA VAL A 17 9.17 -31.08 -25.09
C VAL A 17 8.62 -31.02 -23.66
N PRO A 18 8.93 -31.96 -22.73
CA PRO A 18 8.50 -31.83 -21.34
C PRO A 18 9.09 -30.63 -20.61
N LEU A 19 10.32 -30.23 -20.96
CA LEU A 19 10.96 -29.06 -20.38
C LEU A 19 10.24 -27.77 -20.81
N ILE A 20 9.90 -27.65 -22.08
CA ILE A 20 9.13 -26.50 -22.59
C ILE A 20 7.75 -26.44 -21.95
N ASP A 21 7.09 -27.56 -21.80
CA ASP A 21 5.77 -27.65 -21.15
C ASP A 21 5.85 -27.18 -19.69
N LEU A 22 6.85 -27.61 -18.94
CA LEU A 22 7.08 -27.16 -17.57
C LEU A 22 7.30 -25.63 -17.51
N VAL A 23 8.15 -25.09 -18.37
CA VAL A 23 8.46 -23.65 -18.40
C VAL A 23 7.22 -22.84 -18.77
N LEU A 24 6.46 -23.29 -19.76
CA LEU A 24 5.22 -22.61 -20.15
C LEU A 24 4.16 -22.67 -19.04
N THR A 25 4.04 -23.78 -18.35
CA THR A 25 3.10 -23.93 -17.23
C THR A 25 3.45 -22.98 -16.09
N VAL A 26 4.74 -22.88 -15.72
CA VAL A 26 5.21 -21.97 -14.69
C VAL A 26 4.99 -20.52 -15.11
N LEU A 27 5.29 -20.18 -16.37
CA LEU A 27 5.09 -18.84 -16.92
C LEU A 27 3.60 -18.45 -16.88
N PHE A 28 2.73 -19.36 -17.31
CA PHE A 28 1.28 -19.16 -17.29
C PHE A 28 0.75 -18.96 -15.86
N PHE A 29 1.25 -19.76 -14.93
CA PHE A 29 0.92 -19.62 -13.50
C PHE A 29 1.36 -18.27 -12.95
N TYR A 30 2.56 -17.82 -13.29
CA TYR A 30 3.06 -16.49 -12.91
C TYR A 30 2.20 -15.36 -13.46
N MET A 31 1.71 -15.51 -14.70
CA MET A 31 0.85 -14.53 -15.34
C MET A 31 -0.50 -14.39 -14.64
N ILE A 32 -1.05 -15.48 -14.11
CA ILE A 32 -2.31 -15.45 -13.34
C ILE A 32 -2.10 -14.88 -11.93
N VAL A 33 -0.99 -15.23 -11.29
CA VAL A 33 -0.70 -14.81 -9.90
C VAL A 33 -0.25 -13.35 -9.83
N SER A 34 0.43 -12.83 -10.84
CA SER A 34 0.95 -11.48 -10.87
C SER A 34 -0.08 -10.38 -10.59
N PRO A 35 -1.28 -10.37 -11.20
CA PRO A 35 -2.28 -9.37 -10.90
C PRO A 35 -2.90 -9.52 -9.50
N MET A 36 -2.82 -10.70 -8.89
CA MET A 36 -3.35 -10.90 -7.54
C MET A 36 -2.47 -10.29 -6.46
N MET A 37 -1.16 -10.18 -6.70
CA MET A 37 -0.25 -9.52 -5.77
C MET A 37 -0.38 -8.00 -5.79
N SER A 38 -0.86 -7.43 -6.89
CA SER A 38 -1.10 -5.98 -7.02
C SER A 38 -2.41 -5.53 -6.39
N ARG A 39 -3.33 -6.45 -6.18
CA ARG A 39 -4.53 -6.20 -5.39
C ARG A 39 -4.20 -6.65 -3.97
N GLY A 40 -3.77 -5.69 -3.14
CA GLY A 40 -3.81 -5.93 -1.70
C GLY A 40 -5.17 -6.55 -1.39
N LEU A 41 -5.16 -7.65 -0.68
CA LEU A 41 -6.35 -8.32 -0.20
C LEU A 41 -7.32 -7.27 0.32
N ASP A 42 -8.32 -6.92 -0.48
CA ASP A 42 -9.57 -6.40 0.05
C ASP A 42 -10.18 -7.56 0.83
N VAL A 43 -9.64 -7.78 2.01
CA VAL A 43 -10.28 -8.64 2.98
C VAL A 43 -11.56 -7.91 3.33
N ASN A 44 -12.67 -8.36 2.77
CA ASN A 44 -13.98 -8.06 3.31
C ASN A 44 -14.00 -8.60 4.73
N LEU A 45 -13.49 -7.80 5.64
CA LEU A 45 -13.68 -8.03 7.07
C LEU A 45 -15.19 -8.12 7.31
N PRO A 46 -15.67 -9.17 7.97
CA PRO A 46 -17.07 -9.24 8.33
C PRO A 46 -17.40 -7.94 9.05
N ARG A 47 -18.44 -7.28 8.60
CA ARG A 47 -18.97 -6.06 9.16
C ARG A 47 -19.37 -6.31 10.61
N SER A 48 -18.46 -6.10 11.53
CA SER A 48 -18.88 -5.71 12.85
C SER A 48 -19.47 -4.30 12.70
N GLU A 49 -20.67 -4.10 13.17
CA GLU A 49 -21.46 -2.87 13.06
C GLU A 49 -20.86 -1.68 13.83
N ALA A 50 -19.55 -1.60 13.91
CA ALA A 50 -18.85 -0.45 14.45
C ALA A 50 -18.52 0.50 13.28
N ASN A 51 -19.45 1.44 13.04
CA ASN A 51 -19.29 2.61 12.17
C ASN A 51 -18.83 2.30 10.73
N THR A 52 -19.80 2.03 9.87
CA THR A 52 -19.65 2.27 8.44
C THR A 52 -19.55 3.78 8.21
N ILE A 53 -18.37 4.35 8.47
CA ILE A 53 -18.03 5.67 7.97
C ILE A 53 -17.92 5.46 6.46
N LYS A 54 -18.94 5.92 5.74
CA LYS A 54 -18.92 5.92 4.26
C LYS A 54 -17.59 6.52 3.84
N SER A 55 -16.89 5.84 2.95
CA SER A 55 -15.59 6.30 2.43
C SER A 55 -15.65 7.72 1.86
N GLU A 56 -16.85 8.21 1.57
CA GLU A 56 -17.13 9.53 1.04
C GLU A 56 -16.98 10.67 2.07
N ASP A 57 -16.99 10.34 3.37
CA ASP A 57 -16.95 11.33 4.45
C ASP A 57 -15.59 11.36 5.17
N ARG A 58 -14.56 10.84 4.57
CA ARG A 58 -13.21 10.88 5.13
C ARG A 58 -12.23 11.53 4.16
N ILE A 59 -11.30 12.29 4.71
CA ILE A 59 -10.14 12.84 3.98
C ILE A 59 -8.88 12.43 4.70
N VAL A 60 -7.89 12.02 3.94
CA VAL A 60 -6.57 11.70 4.45
C VAL A 60 -5.60 12.81 4.08
N ILE A 61 -5.00 13.42 5.10
CA ILE A 61 -3.91 14.38 4.94
C ILE A 61 -2.61 13.65 5.23
N THR A 62 -1.68 13.67 4.29
CA THR A 62 -0.38 13.04 4.45
C THR A 62 0.71 14.09 4.56
N VAL A 63 1.56 13.98 5.58
CA VAL A 63 2.74 14.83 5.77
C VAL A 63 3.98 13.99 5.52
N THR A 64 4.79 14.39 4.55
CA THR A 64 6.04 13.70 4.21
C THR A 64 7.20 14.20 5.05
N ARG A 65 8.31 13.48 5.01
CA ARG A 65 9.58 13.89 5.64
C ARG A 65 10.15 15.21 5.07
N GLN A 66 9.78 15.55 3.84
CA GLN A 66 10.17 16.83 3.20
C GLN A 66 9.24 17.99 3.59
N GLN A 67 8.34 17.79 4.56
CA GLN A 67 7.32 18.78 4.97
C GLN A 67 6.28 19.09 3.89
N GLU A 68 6.14 18.21 2.92
CA GLU A 68 5.11 18.33 1.90
C GLU A 68 3.79 17.79 2.46
N VAL A 69 2.71 18.50 2.16
CA VAL A 69 1.37 18.15 2.59
C VAL A 69 0.56 17.71 1.38
N PHE A 70 -0.02 16.54 1.48
CA PHE A 70 -0.95 16.01 0.48
C PHE A 70 -2.33 15.86 1.08
N VAL A 71 -3.34 16.31 0.37
CA VAL A 71 -4.75 16.05 0.69
C VAL A 71 -5.25 15.01 -0.30
N GLU A 72 -5.56 13.83 0.21
CA GLU A 72 -5.80 12.62 -0.60
C GLU A 72 -4.56 12.24 -1.45
N LYS A 73 -4.52 12.71 -2.68
CA LYS A 73 -3.42 12.47 -3.63
C LYS A 73 -2.86 13.77 -4.19
N GLU A 74 -3.43 14.90 -3.83
CA GLU A 74 -3.09 16.20 -4.37
C GLU A 74 -2.13 16.94 -3.43
N ARG A 75 -1.02 17.44 -3.97
CA ARG A 75 -0.08 18.24 -3.21
C ARG A 75 -0.67 19.63 -2.96
N VAL A 76 -0.76 20.00 -1.71
CA VAL A 76 -1.30 21.30 -1.27
C VAL A 76 -0.22 22.06 -0.54
N ALA A 77 -0.01 23.33 -0.93
CA ALA A 77 0.89 24.19 -0.19
C ALA A 77 0.35 24.44 1.23
N ALA A 78 1.24 24.45 2.22
CA ALA A 78 0.86 24.58 3.63
C ALA A 78 0.01 25.84 3.90
N ASN A 79 0.28 26.93 3.19
CA ASN A 79 -0.48 28.19 3.30
C ASN A 79 -1.89 28.12 2.68
N LYS A 80 -2.13 27.18 1.75
CA LYS A 80 -3.43 26.96 1.11
C LYS A 80 -4.27 25.87 1.79
N LEU A 81 -3.67 25.08 2.66
CA LEU A 81 -4.34 23.95 3.31
C LEU A 81 -5.61 24.40 4.04
N GLY A 82 -5.55 25.51 4.78
CA GLY A 82 -6.70 26.05 5.52
C GLY A 82 -7.87 26.39 4.61
N SER A 83 -7.62 27.05 3.47
CA SER A 83 -8.67 27.41 2.50
C SER A 83 -9.28 26.18 1.81
N VAL A 84 -8.44 25.19 1.48
CA VAL A 84 -8.90 23.94 0.90
C VAL A 84 -9.80 23.19 1.86
N LEU A 85 -9.40 23.05 3.12
CA LEU A 85 -10.18 22.39 4.16
C LEU A 85 -11.49 23.13 4.46
N ALA A 86 -11.48 24.47 4.47
CA ALA A 86 -12.67 25.26 4.64
C ALA A 86 -13.69 25.06 3.50
N SER A 87 -13.21 24.96 2.26
CA SER A 87 -14.03 24.69 1.08
C SER A 87 -14.67 23.30 1.16
N ILE A 88 -13.88 22.31 1.56
CA ILE A 88 -14.35 20.92 1.70
C ILE A 88 -15.40 20.83 2.81
N ARG A 89 -15.19 21.51 3.95
CA ARG A 89 -16.14 21.54 5.05
C ARG A 89 -17.48 22.15 4.66
N LYS A 90 -17.47 23.18 3.80
CA LYS A 90 -18.73 23.77 3.29
C LYS A 90 -19.56 22.78 2.49
N THR A 91 -18.87 21.91 1.72
CA THR A 91 -19.53 20.89 0.91
C THR A 91 -19.93 19.66 1.74
N LYS A 92 -19.11 19.31 2.75
CA LYS A 92 -19.28 18.13 3.61
C LYS A 92 -19.11 18.50 5.09
N PRO A 93 -20.18 18.93 5.78
CA PRO A 93 -20.07 19.43 7.16
C PRO A 93 -19.70 18.38 8.20
N LYS A 94 -19.88 17.10 7.91
CA LYS A 94 -19.56 15.97 8.82
C LYS A 94 -18.34 15.18 8.40
N ILE A 95 -17.35 15.84 7.85
CA ILE A 95 -16.14 15.16 7.37
C ILE A 95 -15.23 14.74 8.51
N ASN A 96 -14.66 13.54 8.38
CA ASN A 96 -13.62 13.04 9.27
C ASN A 96 -12.26 13.23 8.58
N VAL A 97 -11.33 13.87 9.25
CA VAL A 97 -9.97 14.07 8.74
C VAL A 97 -9.03 13.10 9.43
N TYR A 98 -8.27 12.39 8.65
CA TYR A 98 -7.23 11.49 9.13
C TYR A 98 -5.86 12.04 8.74
N LEU A 99 -5.01 12.24 9.71
CA LEU A 99 -3.64 12.70 9.50
C LEU A 99 -2.70 11.49 9.48
N ARG A 100 -2.00 11.32 8.37
CA ARG A 100 -0.91 10.37 8.21
C ARG A 100 0.41 11.14 8.17
N ALA A 101 1.33 10.85 9.04
CA ALA A 101 2.67 11.44 9.02
C ALA A 101 3.71 10.36 8.72
N ASP A 102 4.69 10.70 7.87
CA ASP A 102 5.88 9.87 7.69
C ASP A 102 6.65 9.77 9.02
N LYS A 103 7.23 8.61 9.30
CA LYS A 103 8.02 8.36 10.50
C LYS A 103 9.11 9.41 10.73
N ASN A 104 9.69 9.93 9.66
CA ASN A 104 10.75 10.92 9.70
C ASN A 104 10.25 12.35 9.43
N ALA A 105 8.93 12.57 9.42
CA ALA A 105 8.38 13.92 9.29
C ALA A 105 8.75 14.76 10.51
N PRO A 106 9.14 16.04 10.31
CA PRO A 106 9.40 16.93 11.44
C PRO A 106 8.14 17.12 12.27
N TYR A 107 8.26 16.93 13.58
CA TYR A 107 7.14 17.07 14.51
C TYR A 107 6.43 18.43 14.40
N GLY A 108 7.21 19.51 14.22
CA GLY A 108 6.67 20.86 14.05
C GLY A 108 5.74 20.98 12.83
N ALA A 109 6.08 20.33 11.72
CA ALA A 109 5.24 20.34 10.51
C ALA A 109 3.91 19.61 10.76
N VAL A 110 3.95 18.49 11.47
CA VAL A 110 2.75 17.72 11.84
C VAL A 110 1.83 18.56 12.73
N VAL A 111 2.40 19.23 13.74
CA VAL A 111 1.63 20.10 14.66
C VAL A 111 1.00 21.28 13.92
N GLN A 112 1.71 21.91 12.99
CA GLN A 112 1.16 22.99 12.17
C GLN A 112 -0.03 22.54 11.33
N VAL A 113 0.04 21.36 10.74
CA VAL A 113 -1.08 20.79 9.98
C VAL A 113 -2.28 20.53 10.89
N MET A 114 -2.04 19.96 12.08
CA MET A 114 -3.09 19.72 13.08
C MET A 114 -3.77 21.03 13.51
N ASP A 115 -3.01 22.08 13.77
CA ASP A 115 -3.54 23.39 14.12
C ASP A 115 -4.37 23.99 12.97
N THR A 116 -3.90 23.86 11.74
CA THR A 116 -4.64 24.32 10.56
C THR A 116 -5.97 23.58 10.41
N VAL A 117 -6.00 22.26 10.63
CA VAL A 117 -7.22 21.46 10.59
C VAL A 117 -8.21 21.92 11.65
N LYS A 118 -7.75 22.16 12.87
CA LYS A 118 -8.59 22.67 13.96
C LYS A 118 -9.14 24.08 13.66
N ARG A 119 -8.31 24.98 13.13
CA ARG A 119 -8.75 26.33 12.74
C ARG A 119 -9.77 26.29 11.60
N ALA A 120 -9.70 25.32 10.71
CA ALA A 120 -10.74 25.11 9.71
C ALA A 120 -12.08 24.63 10.31
N GLY A 121 -12.12 24.39 11.62
CA GLY A 121 -13.32 23.98 12.37
C GLY A 121 -13.68 22.50 12.20
N ILE A 122 -12.68 21.66 11.96
CA ILE A 122 -12.84 20.21 11.86
C ILE A 122 -12.53 19.61 13.24
N ASP A 123 -13.55 19.16 13.93
CA ASP A 123 -13.42 18.64 15.30
C ASP A 123 -13.01 17.15 15.33
N ARG A 124 -13.23 16.44 14.22
CA ARG A 124 -12.95 15.01 14.11
C ARG A 124 -11.63 14.77 13.37
N LEU A 125 -10.55 14.78 14.12
CA LEU A 125 -9.20 14.48 13.64
C LEU A 125 -8.75 13.14 14.20
N GLY A 126 -8.54 12.16 13.32
CA GLY A 126 -7.91 10.89 13.62
C GLY A 126 -6.44 10.90 13.18
N MET A 127 -5.56 10.25 13.93
CA MET A 127 -4.20 9.97 13.46
C MET A 127 -4.12 8.53 12.95
N VAL A 128 -3.61 8.36 11.75
CA VAL A 128 -3.26 7.04 11.22
C VAL A 128 -1.77 6.86 11.43
N THR A 129 -1.42 6.06 12.41
CA THR A 129 -0.05 5.57 12.55
C THR A 129 0.09 4.30 11.73
N GLU A 130 1.10 4.25 10.88
CA GLU A 130 1.51 2.99 10.28
C GLU A 130 1.92 2.07 11.44
N ALA A 131 1.18 0.97 11.62
CA ALA A 131 1.58 -0.03 12.58
C ALA A 131 2.99 -0.46 12.22
N ALA A 132 3.93 -0.30 13.13
CA ALA A 132 5.26 -0.85 12.97
C ALA A 132 5.07 -2.35 12.70
N SER A 133 5.51 -2.81 11.54
CA SER A 133 5.53 -4.24 11.24
C SER A 133 6.17 -4.96 12.41
N PRO A 134 5.53 -5.98 13.00
CA PRO A 134 6.15 -6.76 14.09
C PRO A 134 7.24 -7.65 13.50
N GLY A 135 8.38 -7.07 13.18
CA GLY A 135 9.49 -7.76 12.54
C GLY A 135 10.80 -7.03 12.79
N GLY A 136 11.19 -6.92 14.03
CA GLY A 136 12.44 -6.25 14.38
C GLY A 136 12.75 -6.26 15.86
N GLU A 137 12.10 -7.10 16.63
CA GLU A 137 12.53 -7.42 17.97
C GLU A 137 13.29 -8.74 17.89
N SER A 138 14.53 -8.67 17.53
CA SER A 138 15.46 -9.74 17.80
C SER A 138 16.78 -9.16 18.23
N ALA A 139 17.11 -9.48 19.43
CA ALA A 139 18.43 -9.51 20.03
C ALA A 139 18.88 -8.25 20.77
N ARG A 140 18.71 -8.38 22.02
CA ARG A 140 19.55 -7.98 23.17
C ARG A 140 19.18 -6.71 23.85
#